data_2097e2f8caed0857409e16403101396f
#
_entry.id   2097e2f8caed0857409e16403101396f
#
_cell.length_a   1.000
_cell.length_b   1.000
_cell.length_c   1.000
_cell.angle_alpha   90.00
_cell.angle_beta   90.00
_cell.angle_gamma   90.00
#
_symmetry.space_group_name_H-M   'P 1'
#
loop_
_entity.id
_entity.type
_entity.pdbx_description
1 polymer ?
#
loop_
_entity_poly.entity_id
_entity_poly.type
_entity_poly.pdbx_seq_one_letter_code
_entity_poly.pdbx_strand_id
1 'polypeptide(L)'
;MDRRDANLPEATSTSFWLSGSAWQFPTYENAETFVDRLVRDGLLVRDPVVDAVLQQQLKDLSLRSVQRRFRRATGLTQCAVRQIERAREAVALLEQGIAILDIVDLAGYADQSHMTRSLKHLIGQTPAQIIGRSRSE
;
A
#
# COMPACT_ATOMS: atom_id res chain seq x y z
N MET A 1 23.38 28.48 9.65
CA MET A 1 23.19 27.69 8.44
C MET A 1 21.99 28.23 7.72
N ASP A 2 22.20 29.03 6.71
CA ASP A 2 21.12 29.55 5.88
C ASP A 2 20.48 28.38 5.12
N ARG A 3 19.32 27.97 5.57
CA ARG A 3 18.37 27.28 4.67
C ARG A 3 17.93 28.36 3.69
N ARG A 4 18.59 28.42 2.55
CA ARG A 4 17.99 29.07 1.40
C ARG A 4 16.69 28.32 1.13
N ASP A 5 15.60 28.97 1.47
CA ASP A 5 14.31 28.60 0.96
C ASP A 5 14.42 28.68 -0.57
N ALA A 6 14.81 27.56 -1.18
CA ALA A 6 14.62 27.43 -2.61
C ALA A 6 13.14 27.63 -2.81
N ASN A 7 12.74 28.70 -3.48
CA ASN A 7 11.38 28.88 -3.95
C ASN A 7 11.06 27.74 -4.90
N LEU A 8 10.68 26.60 -4.31
CA LEU A 8 10.08 25.52 -5.05
C LEU A 8 8.75 26.07 -5.58
N PRO A 9 8.48 25.89 -6.87
CA PRO A 9 7.19 26.25 -7.42
C PRO A 9 6.11 25.66 -6.52
N GLU A 10 5.16 26.50 -6.10
CA GLU A 10 4.17 26.11 -5.12
C GLU A 10 3.46 24.83 -5.55
N ALA A 11 3.46 23.84 -4.68
CA ALA A 11 2.67 22.66 -4.87
C ALA A 11 1.20 23.09 -4.90
N THR A 12 0.50 22.81 -5.97
CA THR A 12 -0.94 23.06 -6.07
C THR A 12 -1.70 21.94 -5.33
N SER A 13 -3.00 22.10 -5.18
CA SER A 13 -3.84 21.03 -4.59
C SER A 13 -3.82 19.72 -5.39
N THR A 14 -3.36 19.74 -6.64
CA THR A 14 -3.36 18.60 -7.56
C THR A 14 -1.97 18.16 -8.02
N SER A 15 -0.93 18.94 -7.73
CA SER A 15 0.43 18.66 -8.18
C SER A 15 1.49 19.00 -7.14
N PHE A 16 2.64 18.37 -7.28
CA PHE A 16 3.81 18.60 -6.45
C PHE A 16 5.07 18.60 -7.32
N TRP A 17 6.17 19.10 -6.76
CA TRP A 17 7.45 19.20 -7.46
C TRP A 17 8.40 18.11 -6.98
N LEU A 18 8.94 17.31 -7.90
CA LEU A 18 9.90 16.26 -7.59
C LEU A 18 10.98 16.19 -8.68
N SER A 19 12.24 16.16 -8.27
CA SER A 19 13.40 16.03 -9.18
C SER A 19 13.37 16.98 -10.38
N GLY A 20 13.04 18.24 -10.17
CA GLY A 20 13.03 19.26 -11.21
C GLY A 20 11.85 19.23 -12.16
N SER A 21 10.83 18.45 -11.87
CA SER A 21 9.60 18.33 -12.70
C SER A 21 8.33 18.42 -11.86
N ALA A 22 7.27 18.93 -12.47
CA ALA A 22 5.94 18.90 -11.88
C ALA A 22 5.31 17.51 -12.02
N TRP A 23 4.71 17.03 -10.94
CA TRP A 23 4.06 15.73 -10.84
C TRP A 23 2.64 15.92 -10.34
N GLN A 24 1.70 15.19 -10.93
CA GLN A 24 0.34 15.12 -10.40
C GLN A 24 0.28 14.11 -9.25
N PHE A 25 -0.52 14.42 -8.22
CA PHE A 25 -0.77 13.45 -7.16
C PHE A 25 -1.42 12.18 -7.75
N PRO A 26 -0.99 10.99 -7.29
CA PRO A 26 -1.56 9.75 -7.79
C PRO A 26 -3.02 9.60 -7.39
N THR A 27 -3.81 9.14 -8.33
CA THR A 27 -5.20 8.72 -8.15
C THR A 27 -5.34 7.26 -8.58
N TYR A 28 -6.48 6.65 -8.34
CA TYR A 28 -6.73 5.29 -8.83
C TYR A 28 -6.61 5.17 -10.35
N GLU A 29 -6.95 6.22 -11.08
CA GLU A 29 -6.94 6.22 -12.55
C GLU A 29 -5.53 6.37 -13.12
N ASN A 30 -4.65 7.09 -12.47
CA ASN A 30 -3.30 7.38 -12.96
C ASN A 30 -2.17 6.68 -12.17
N ALA A 31 -2.50 5.82 -11.22
CA ALA A 31 -1.50 5.20 -10.35
C ALA A 31 -0.45 4.42 -11.12
N GLU A 32 -0.82 3.64 -12.11
CA GLU A 32 0.12 2.88 -12.95
C GLU A 32 1.05 3.81 -13.74
N THR A 33 0.49 4.82 -14.38
CA THR A 33 1.27 5.83 -15.13
C THR A 33 2.22 6.59 -14.21
N PHE A 34 1.79 6.90 -12.99
CA PHE A 34 2.61 7.54 -11.97
C PHE A 34 3.81 6.67 -11.57
N VAL A 35 3.58 5.39 -11.30
CA VAL A 35 4.64 4.43 -10.96
C VAL A 35 5.59 4.22 -12.13
N ASP A 36 5.08 4.06 -13.35
CA ASP A 36 5.90 3.90 -14.56
C ASP A 36 6.82 5.11 -14.79
N ARG A 37 6.33 6.30 -14.53
CA ARG A 37 7.14 7.51 -14.60
C ARG A 37 8.24 7.54 -13.54
N LEU A 38 7.94 7.14 -12.29
CA LEU A 38 8.95 7.01 -11.23
C LEU A 38 10.06 6.04 -11.61
N VAL A 39 9.71 4.90 -12.19
CA VAL A 39 10.68 3.89 -12.66
C VAL A 39 11.52 4.44 -13.81
N ARG A 40 10.90 5.05 -14.79
CA ARG A 40 11.58 5.62 -15.96
C ARG A 40 12.55 6.72 -15.59
N ASP A 41 12.20 7.58 -14.65
CA ASP A 41 13.04 8.70 -14.19
C ASP A 41 14.09 8.25 -13.15
N GLY A 42 14.18 6.95 -12.84
CA GLY A 42 15.15 6.38 -11.91
C GLY A 42 14.89 6.69 -10.44
N LEU A 43 13.71 7.21 -10.10
CA LEU A 43 13.31 7.54 -8.72
C LEU A 43 12.77 6.33 -7.97
N LEU A 44 12.34 5.31 -8.69
CA LEU A 44 11.89 4.03 -8.16
C LEU A 44 12.63 2.91 -8.87
N VAL A 45 13.30 2.07 -8.10
CA VAL A 45 14.02 0.89 -8.61
C VAL A 45 13.25 -0.37 -8.21
N ARG A 46 13.02 -1.26 -9.17
CA ARG A 46 12.48 -2.60 -8.92
C ARG A 46 13.57 -3.51 -8.41
N ASP A 47 13.34 -4.13 -7.28
CA ASP A 47 14.21 -5.21 -6.78
C ASP A 47 13.61 -6.55 -7.20
N PRO A 48 14.34 -7.37 -8.00
CA PRO A 48 13.87 -8.68 -8.46
C PRO A 48 13.49 -9.63 -7.31
N VAL A 49 14.15 -9.49 -6.15
CA VAL A 49 13.83 -10.32 -4.97
C VAL A 49 12.50 -9.92 -4.37
N VAL A 50 12.20 -8.61 -4.33
CA VAL A 50 10.89 -8.13 -3.87
C VAL A 50 9.78 -8.61 -4.79
N ASP A 51 9.96 -8.50 -6.09
CA ASP A 51 9.00 -9.00 -7.08
C ASP A 51 8.77 -10.52 -6.92
N ALA A 52 9.84 -11.30 -6.73
CA ALA A 52 9.74 -12.74 -6.51
C ALA A 52 9.00 -13.10 -5.21
N VAL A 53 9.22 -12.34 -4.13
CA VAL A 53 8.51 -12.53 -2.85
C VAL A 53 7.03 -12.24 -3.01
N LEU A 54 6.68 -11.15 -3.67
CA LEU A 54 5.28 -10.76 -3.90
C LEU A 54 4.55 -11.74 -4.81
N GLN A 55 5.27 -12.35 -5.76
CA GLN A 55 4.73 -13.39 -6.66
C GLN A 55 4.85 -14.81 -6.09
N GLN A 56 5.34 -14.96 -4.86
CA GLN A 56 5.60 -16.25 -4.21
C GLN A 56 6.57 -17.16 -5.01
N GLN A 57 7.44 -16.56 -5.79
CA GLN A 57 8.41 -17.26 -6.64
C GLN A 57 9.82 -17.21 -6.01
N LEU A 58 9.98 -17.79 -4.84
CA LEU A 58 11.28 -17.85 -4.17
C LEU A 58 12.13 -18.99 -4.76
N LYS A 59 13.26 -18.64 -5.37
CA LYS A 59 14.27 -19.62 -5.85
C LYS A 59 15.60 -19.31 -5.19
N ASP A 60 16.24 -20.34 -4.66
CA ASP A 60 17.67 -20.42 -4.29
C ASP A 60 18.22 -19.41 -3.25
N LEU A 61 17.39 -18.66 -2.56
CA LEU A 61 17.81 -17.77 -1.48
C LEU A 61 17.33 -18.28 -0.12
N SER A 62 18.17 -18.13 0.92
CA SER A 62 17.72 -18.41 2.26
C SER A 62 16.61 -17.44 2.67
N LEU A 63 15.65 -17.92 3.47
CA LEU A 63 14.56 -17.09 3.98
C LEU A 63 15.07 -15.81 4.66
N ARG A 64 16.16 -15.92 5.42
CA ARG A 64 16.77 -14.79 6.13
C ARG A 64 17.34 -13.73 5.18
N SER A 65 17.98 -14.16 4.09
CA SER A 65 18.51 -13.25 3.05
C SER A 65 17.38 -12.53 2.32
N VAL A 66 16.30 -13.24 2.00
CA VAL A 66 15.10 -12.69 1.38
C VAL A 66 14.46 -11.64 2.27
N GLN A 67 14.24 -11.95 3.54
CA GLN A 67 13.65 -11.02 4.51
C GLN A 67 14.48 -9.75 4.66
N ARG A 68 15.80 -9.87 4.79
CA ARG A 68 16.71 -8.73 4.93
C ARG A 68 16.67 -7.85 3.68
N ARG A 69 16.71 -8.44 2.50
CA ARG A 69 16.71 -7.73 1.23
C ARG A 69 15.37 -7.04 0.95
N PHE A 70 14.27 -7.73 1.24
CA PHE A 70 12.92 -7.18 1.15
C PHE A 70 12.77 -5.95 2.07
N ARG A 71 13.18 -6.07 3.34
CA ARG A 71 13.12 -4.97 4.31
C ARG A 71 13.98 -3.78 3.89
N ARG A 72 15.17 -4.03 3.32
CA ARG A 72 16.05 -2.97 2.81
C ARG A 72 15.43 -2.22 1.64
N ALA A 73 14.82 -2.94 0.71
CA ALA A 73 14.22 -2.37 -0.50
C ALA A 73 12.92 -1.61 -0.24
N THR A 74 12.06 -2.12 0.64
CA THR A 74 10.71 -1.60 0.86
C THR A 74 10.54 -0.84 2.16
N GLY A 75 11.45 -1.00 3.12
CA GLY A 75 11.27 -0.54 4.50
C GLY A 75 10.23 -1.34 5.31
N LEU A 76 9.60 -2.35 4.68
CA LEU A 76 8.52 -3.14 5.26
C LEU A 76 9.00 -4.58 5.53
N THR A 77 8.40 -5.23 6.51
CA THR A 77 8.53 -6.67 6.69
C THR A 77 7.54 -7.40 5.79
N GLN A 78 7.86 -8.64 5.46
CA GLN A 78 6.95 -9.51 4.72
C GLN A 78 5.62 -9.72 5.48
N CYS A 79 5.68 -9.77 6.81
CA CYS A 79 4.50 -9.83 7.65
C CYS A 79 3.62 -8.57 7.52
N ALA A 80 4.23 -7.38 7.49
CA ALA A 80 3.50 -6.13 7.30
C ALA A 80 2.78 -6.10 5.94
N VAL A 81 3.44 -6.55 4.87
CA VAL A 81 2.82 -6.64 3.53
C VAL A 81 1.62 -7.58 3.54
N ARG A 82 1.74 -8.76 4.17
CA ARG A 82 0.62 -9.70 4.31
C ARG A 82 -0.56 -9.11 5.08
N GLN A 83 -0.27 -8.34 6.12
CA GLN A 83 -1.33 -7.64 6.87
C GLN A 83 -2.05 -6.60 6.01
N ILE A 84 -1.32 -5.87 5.19
CA ILE A 84 -1.90 -4.89 4.26
C ILE A 84 -2.76 -5.59 3.21
N GLU A 85 -2.28 -6.67 2.62
CA GLU A 85 -3.04 -7.46 1.63
C GLU A 85 -4.31 -8.02 2.24
N ARG A 86 -4.24 -8.57 3.45
CA ARG A 86 -5.41 -9.08 4.18
C ARG A 86 -6.43 -7.97 4.44
N ALA A 87 -5.97 -6.79 4.84
CA ALA A 87 -6.86 -5.65 5.07
C ALA A 87 -7.55 -5.20 3.77
N ARG A 88 -6.83 -5.16 2.66
CA ARG A 88 -7.39 -4.83 1.34
C ARG A 88 -8.43 -5.83 0.88
N GLU A 89 -8.18 -7.12 1.07
CA GLU A 89 -9.14 -8.19 0.79
C GLU A 89 -10.42 -8.04 1.64
N ALA A 90 -10.25 -7.79 2.93
CA ALA A 90 -11.39 -7.55 3.82
C ALA A 90 -12.23 -6.35 3.39
N VAL A 91 -11.60 -5.25 2.99
CA VAL A 91 -12.31 -4.07 2.45
C VAL A 91 -13.12 -4.43 1.21
N ALA A 92 -12.52 -5.13 0.26
CA ALA A 92 -13.20 -5.56 -0.97
C ALA A 92 -14.42 -6.44 -0.67
N LEU A 93 -14.31 -7.36 0.28
CA LEU A 93 -15.41 -8.22 0.70
C LEU A 93 -16.53 -7.44 1.42
N LEU A 94 -16.16 -6.47 2.26
CA LEU A 94 -17.12 -5.57 2.92
C LEU A 94 -17.90 -4.73 1.91
N GLU A 95 -17.24 -4.22 0.90
CA GLU A 95 -17.88 -3.46 -0.18
C GLU A 95 -18.81 -4.31 -1.04
N GLN A 96 -18.55 -5.60 -1.16
CA GLN A 96 -19.45 -6.59 -1.81
C GLN A 96 -20.67 -6.97 -0.94
N GLY A 97 -20.72 -6.53 0.30
CA GLY A 97 -21.83 -6.82 1.21
C GLY A 97 -21.72 -8.20 1.89
N ILE A 98 -20.56 -8.82 1.90
CA ILE A 98 -20.31 -10.07 2.62
C ILE A 98 -20.44 -9.82 4.13
N ALA A 99 -21.03 -10.78 4.84
CA ALA A 99 -21.20 -10.67 6.29
C ALA A 99 -19.87 -10.64 7.03
N ILE A 100 -19.74 -9.79 8.06
CA ILE A 100 -18.51 -9.56 8.81
C ILE A 100 -17.91 -10.87 9.34
N LEU A 101 -18.71 -11.77 9.87
CA LEU A 101 -18.22 -13.05 10.40
C LEU A 101 -17.63 -13.95 9.31
N ASP A 102 -18.22 -13.94 8.13
CA ASP A 102 -17.70 -14.69 6.98
C ASP A 102 -16.36 -14.09 6.50
N ILE A 103 -16.22 -12.78 6.54
CA ILE A 103 -14.98 -12.10 6.17
C ILE A 103 -13.85 -12.42 7.15
N VAL A 104 -14.12 -12.54 8.43
CA VAL A 104 -13.13 -12.97 9.43
C VAL A 104 -12.49 -14.29 9.01
N ASP A 105 -13.31 -15.26 8.62
CA ASP A 105 -12.83 -16.56 8.18
C ASP A 105 -12.15 -16.51 6.82
N LEU A 106 -12.74 -15.85 5.84
CA LEU A 106 -12.23 -15.77 4.47
C LEU A 106 -10.90 -15.02 4.39
N ALA A 107 -10.77 -13.90 5.08
CA ALA A 107 -9.54 -13.11 5.08
C ALA A 107 -8.50 -13.61 6.09
N GLY A 108 -8.83 -14.58 6.94
CA GLY A 108 -7.90 -15.23 7.87
C GLY A 108 -7.59 -14.40 9.11
N TYR A 109 -8.55 -13.65 9.63
CA TYR A 109 -8.44 -13.01 10.95
C TYR A 109 -8.79 -13.98 12.07
N ALA A 110 -8.23 -13.76 13.25
CA ALA A 110 -8.51 -14.60 14.42
C ALA A 110 -9.96 -14.41 14.91
N ASP A 111 -10.45 -13.17 14.91
CA ASP A 111 -11.79 -12.77 15.32
C ASP A 111 -12.17 -11.40 14.73
N GLN A 112 -13.41 -10.98 14.99
CA GLN A 112 -13.91 -9.68 14.52
C GLN A 112 -13.14 -8.49 15.15
N SER A 113 -12.74 -8.59 16.39
CA SER A 113 -11.96 -7.55 17.08
C SER A 113 -10.59 -7.37 16.46
N HIS A 114 -9.92 -8.46 16.09
CA HIS A 114 -8.66 -8.43 15.36
C HIS A 114 -8.82 -7.75 14.01
N MET A 115 -9.83 -8.10 13.24
CA MET A 115 -10.14 -7.47 11.95
C MET A 115 -10.41 -5.97 12.12
N THR A 116 -11.23 -5.57 13.08
CA THR A 116 -11.58 -4.18 13.33
C THR A 116 -10.35 -3.33 13.66
N ARG A 117 -9.48 -3.81 14.53
CA ARG A 117 -8.23 -3.13 14.87
C ARG A 117 -7.28 -3.02 13.69
N SER A 118 -7.15 -4.10 12.90
CA SER A 118 -6.32 -4.13 11.71
C SER A 118 -6.81 -3.11 10.67
N LEU A 119 -8.09 -3.09 10.37
CA LEU A 119 -8.67 -2.14 9.42
C LEU A 119 -8.54 -0.70 9.91
N LYS A 120 -8.79 -0.44 11.18
CA LYS A 120 -8.63 0.89 11.76
C LYS A 120 -7.18 1.37 11.66
N HIS A 121 -6.21 0.49 11.91
CA HIS A 121 -4.78 0.82 11.85
C HIS A 121 -4.28 1.03 10.42
N LEU A 122 -4.63 0.14 9.49
CA LEU A 122 -4.07 0.12 8.13
C LEU A 122 -4.88 0.96 7.13
N ILE A 123 -6.19 1.04 7.31
CA ILE A 123 -7.11 1.73 6.38
C ILE A 123 -7.66 3.02 7.00
N GLY A 124 -7.68 3.11 8.32
CA GLY A 124 -8.21 4.26 9.05
C GLY A 124 -9.72 4.23 9.28
N GLN A 125 -10.40 3.14 8.90
CA GLN A 125 -11.84 2.98 9.02
C GLN A 125 -12.20 1.64 9.66
N THR A 126 -13.32 1.64 10.39
CA THR A 126 -13.92 0.40 10.92
C THR A 126 -14.73 -0.33 9.83
N PRO A 127 -15.01 -1.63 9.98
CA PRO A 127 -15.90 -2.35 9.06
C PRO A 127 -17.27 -1.66 8.88
N ALA A 128 -17.87 -1.15 9.96
CA ALA A 128 -19.14 -0.45 9.89
C ALA A 128 -19.07 0.84 9.06
N GLN A 129 -17.98 1.60 9.18
CA GLN A 129 -17.75 2.80 8.38
C GLN A 129 -17.58 2.49 6.89
N ILE A 130 -16.87 1.40 6.57
CA ILE A 130 -16.66 0.96 5.18
C ILE A 130 -18.01 0.55 4.55
N ILE A 131 -18.81 -0.23 5.26
CA ILE A 131 -20.16 -0.64 4.82
C ILE A 131 -21.05 0.58 4.62
N GLY A 132 -21.02 1.54 5.56
CA GLY A 132 -21.81 2.77 5.49
C GLY A 132 -21.51 3.60 4.26
N ARG A 133 -20.22 3.72 3.91
CA ARG A 133 -19.78 4.43 2.70
C ARG A 133 -20.28 3.75 1.42
N SER A 134 -20.16 2.44 1.35
CA SER A 134 -20.58 1.65 0.18
C SER A 134 -22.09 1.73 -0.12
N ARG A 135 -22.90 1.98 0.91
CA ARG A 135 -24.35 2.13 0.76
C ARG A 135 -24.78 3.54 0.36
N SER A 136 -23.88 4.51 0.44
CA SER A 136 -24.17 5.93 0.15
C SER A 136 -23.84 6.31 -1.29
N GLU A 137 -23.25 5.40 -2.04
CA GLU A 137 -23.01 5.50 -3.49
C GLU A 137 -24.05 4.67 -4.25
#